data_6b7e7932c4324f2b8513f641f7c09dc5
#
_entry.id   6b7e7932c4324f2b8513f641f7c09dc5
#
_cell.length_a   1.000
_cell.length_b   1.000
_cell.length_c   1.000
_cell.angle_alpha   90.00
_cell.angle_beta   90.00
_cell.angle_gamma   90.00
#
_symmetry.space_group_name_H-M   'P 1'
#
loop_
_entity.id
_entity.type
_entity.pdbx_description
1 polymer ?
#
loop_
_entity_poly.entity_id
_entity_poly.type
_entity_poly.pdbx_seq_one_letter_code
_entity_poly.pdbx_strand_id
1 'polypeptide(L)'
;MVIVICWSLWSGVAQADSISQAPRSIGYTPSAAERMVFDLLVADDILGFAEGRETYAANKMNVAVTRAAATEVARVYAQDRVAAGKRYANRLVLMPGRVASAVQDETGTVSMVFADTGSLQVRARIADDSAVRRRVLAPGESVTLACKATASAGKDLRFEDCHSGQESGERIWAGLRRQLDGFYRGERAEDVAIPTLAVNVALYGQALPADSGCPGNAQRCGAAWQSIGPFSGSQLKAVTSRFQKSGLDLHHFEDMRQSNN
;
A
#
# COMPACT_ATOMS: atom_id res chain seq x y z
N MET A 1 8.73 -55.75 77.96
CA MET A 1 9.80 -55.44 76.97
C MET A 1 9.04 -55.30 75.62
N VAL A 2 8.72 -54.09 75.24
CA VAL A 2 7.91 -53.76 74.07
C VAL A 2 8.82 -53.16 73.04
N ILE A 3 8.94 -53.80 71.88
CA ILE A 3 9.73 -53.31 70.75
C ILE A 3 8.83 -52.47 69.86
N VAL A 4 9.10 -51.16 69.76
CA VAL A 4 8.45 -50.25 68.84
C VAL A 4 9.24 -50.18 67.52
N ILE A 5 8.65 -50.67 66.44
CA ILE A 5 9.22 -50.59 65.09
C ILE A 5 8.75 -49.25 64.46
N CYS A 6 9.71 -48.29 64.24
CA CYS A 6 9.46 -47.05 63.49
C CYS A 6 9.53 -47.33 61.98
N TRP A 7 8.43 -47.18 61.27
CA TRP A 7 8.42 -47.14 59.80
C TRP A 7 8.62 -45.72 59.33
N SER A 8 9.76 -45.48 58.68
CA SER A 8 10.07 -44.20 58.00
C SER A 8 9.45 -44.25 56.61
N LEU A 9 8.40 -43.46 56.41
CA LEU A 9 7.82 -43.19 55.10
C LEU A 9 8.72 -42.18 54.35
N TRP A 10 9.41 -42.64 53.32
CA TRP A 10 10.12 -41.80 52.39
C TRP A 10 9.11 -41.23 51.35
N SER A 11 8.69 -39.99 51.52
CA SER A 11 7.91 -39.26 50.53
C SER A 11 8.87 -38.73 49.47
N GLY A 12 8.95 -39.42 48.33
CA GLY A 12 9.61 -38.93 47.15
C GLY A 12 8.84 -37.76 46.54
N VAL A 13 9.37 -36.56 46.69
CA VAL A 13 8.90 -35.37 45.98
C VAL A 13 9.40 -35.47 44.53
N ALA A 14 8.51 -35.80 43.62
CA ALA A 14 8.77 -35.67 42.17
C ALA A 14 8.88 -34.20 41.86
N GLN A 15 10.10 -33.68 41.65
CA GLN A 15 10.32 -32.39 41.03
C GLN A 15 9.91 -32.48 39.57
N ALA A 16 8.77 -31.90 39.27
CA ALA A 16 8.39 -31.62 37.89
C ALA A 16 9.32 -30.51 37.39
N ASP A 17 10.30 -30.89 36.57
CA ASP A 17 11.07 -29.93 35.76
C ASP A 17 10.10 -29.13 34.87
N SER A 18 9.66 -27.97 35.36
CA SER A 18 9.03 -26.97 34.55
C SER A 18 10.10 -26.44 33.57
N ILE A 19 10.12 -27.02 32.37
CA ILE A 19 10.87 -26.46 31.25
C ILE A 19 10.27 -25.08 31.02
N SER A 20 10.92 -24.06 31.58
CA SER A 20 10.64 -22.67 31.32
C SER A 20 10.93 -22.43 29.84
N GLN A 21 9.90 -22.56 28.99
CA GLN A 21 10.02 -22.10 27.61
C GLN A 21 10.26 -20.59 27.66
N ALA A 22 11.46 -20.19 27.29
CA ALA A 22 11.78 -18.78 27.10
C ALA A 22 10.67 -18.15 26.21
N PRO A 23 10.19 -16.96 26.55
CA PRO A 23 9.16 -16.30 25.76
C PRO A 23 9.64 -16.22 24.31
N ARG A 24 8.89 -16.84 23.37
CA ARG A 24 9.20 -16.75 21.96
C ARG A 24 9.20 -15.27 21.60
N SER A 25 10.30 -14.75 21.09
CA SER A 25 10.34 -13.39 20.56
C SER A 25 9.35 -13.32 19.42
N ILE A 26 8.24 -12.59 19.61
CA ILE A 26 7.30 -12.30 18.55
C ILE A 26 7.97 -11.25 17.65
N GLY A 27 8.00 -11.51 16.36
CA GLY A 27 8.51 -10.56 15.38
C GLY A 27 9.33 -11.21 14.28
N TYR A 28 9.32 -10.57 13.14
CA TYR A 28 10.04 -10.97 11.94
C TYR A 28 10.93 -9.83 11.46
N THR A 29 12.19 -10.14 11.17
CA THR A 29 13.11 -9.16 10.57
C THR A 29 13.29 -9.49 9.08
N PRO A 30 12.81 -8.62 8.17
CA PRO A 30 13.00 -8.83 6.74
C PRO A 30 14.48 -8.86 6.36
N SER A 31 14.85 -9.77 5.47
CA SER A 31 16.20 -9.86 4.89
C SER A 31 16.54 -8.62 4.04
N ALA A 32 17.81 -8.45 3.69
CA ALA A 32 18.23 -7.36 2.79
C ALA A 32 17.53 -7.44 1.42
N ALA A 33 17.36 -8.66 0.88
CA ALA A 33 16.66 -8.87 -0.38
C ALA A 33 15.18 -8.51 -0.29
N GLU A 34 14.50 -8.88 0.80
CA GLU A 34 13.09 -8.53 1.02
C GLU A 34 12.91 -7.01 1.15
N ARG A 35 13.77 -6.32 1.88
CA ARG A 35 13.73 -4.85 1.96
C ARG A 35 13.93 -4.20 0.60
N MET A 36 14.89 -4.68 -0.19
CA MET A 36 15.14 -4.19 -1.54
C MET A 36 13.92 -4.40 -2.46
N VAL A 37 13.30 -5.58 -2.44
CA VAL A 37 12.07 -5.87 -3.19
C VAL A 37 10.95 -4.91 -2.81
N PHE A 38 10.75 -4.70 -1.52
CA PHE A 38 9.74 -3.75 -1.04
C PHE A 38 10.03 -2.31 -1.51
N ASP A 39 11.27 -1.85 -1.40
CA ASP A 39 11.64 -0.50 -1.83
C ASP A 39 11.50 -0.30 -3.35
N LEU A 40 11.80 -1.32 -4.16
CA LEU A 40 11.57 -1.29 -5.61
C LEU A 40 10.06 -1.22 -5.94
N LEU A 41 9.25 -2.03 -5.26
CA LEU A 41 7.79 -1.99 -5.42
C LEU A 41 7.23 -0.61 -5.08
N VAL A 42 7.65 -0.04 -3.96
CA VAL A 42 7.23 1.30 -3.51
C VAL A 42 7.65 2.37 -4.52
N ALA A 43 8.89 2.32 -5.01
CA ALA A 43 9.39 3.31 -5.96
C ALA A 43 8.63 3.26 -7.30
N ASP A 44 8.37 2.05 -7.85
CA ASP A 44 7.59 1.91 -9.09
C ASP A 44 6.14 2.37 -8.90
N ASP A 45 5.55 2.07 -7.76
CA ASP A 45 4.16 2.45 -7.48
C ASP A 45 4.00 3.97 -7.30
N ILE A 46 4.94 4.63 -6.60
CA ILE A 46 4.98 6.10 -6.49
C ILE A 46 5.14 6.74 -7.88
N LEU A 47 5.99 6.18 -8.74
CA LEU A 47 6.10 6.62 -10.14
C LEU A 47 4.77 6.41 -10.88
N GLY A 48 4.09 5.29 -10.64
CA GLY A 48 2.73 5.04 -11.16
C GLY A 48 1.74 6.14 -10.77
N PHE A 49 1.76 6.57 -9.51
CA PHE A 49 0.96 7.71 -9.05
C PHE A 49 1.36 9.01 -9.76
N ALA A 50 2.67 9.29 -9.89
CA ALA A 50 3.16 10.50 -10.54
C ALA A 50 2.74 10.59 -12.01
N GLU A 51 2.74 9.46 -12.72
CA GLU A 51 2.38 9.35 -14.14
C GLU A 51 0.87 9.13 -14.37
N GLY A 52 0.08 8.92 -13.31
CA GLY A 52 -1.34 8.61 -13.43
C GLY A 52 -1.56 7.22 -14.04
N ARG A 53 -0.67 6.26 -13.82
CA ARG A 53 -0.83 4.84 -14.19
C ARG A 53 -1.65 4.08 -13.14
N GLU A 54 -1.99 2.84 -13.44
CA GLU A 54 -2.44 1.89 -12.43
C GLU A 54 -1.34 1.65 -11.39
N THR A 55 -1.74 1.46 -10.13
CA THR A 55 -0.83 1.33 -9.01
C THR A 55 -1.11 0.05 -8.22
N TYR A 56 -0.08 -0.53 -7.62
CA TYR A 56 -0.20 -1.69 -6.76
C TYR A 56 -1.07 -1.38 -5.53
N ALA A 57 -0.89 -0.19 -4.94
CA ALA A 57 -1.68 0.26 -3.80
C ALA A 57 -3.19 0.25 -4.09
N ALA A 58 -3.61 0.76 -5.26
CA ALA A 58 -5.02 0.75 -5.67
C ALA A 58 -5.54 -0.66 -5.96
N ASN A 59 -4.74 -1.50 -6.62
CA ASN A 59 -5.19 -2.79 -7.14
C ASN A 59 -5.08 -3.94 -6.13
N LYS A 60 -4.14 -3.86 -5.17
CA LYS A 60 -3.80 -4.97 -4.27
C LYS A 60 -3.86 -4.62 -2.78
N MET A 61 -3.86 -3.33 -2.42
CA MET A 61 -3.80 -2.88 -1.03
C MET A 61 -5.12 -2.25 -0.55
N ASN A 62 -6.22 -2.47 -1.28
CA ASN A 62 -7.56 -1.93 -0.96
C ASN A 62 -7.59 -0.41 -0.74
N VAL A 63 -6.61 0.32 -1.29
CA VAL A 63 -6.61 1.78 -1.22
C VAL A 63 -7.67 2.33 -2.17
N ALA A 64 -8.59 3.12 -1.65
CA ALA A 64 -9.73 3.65 -2.41
C ALA A 64 -9.30 4.75 -3.40
N VAL A 65 -8.51 4.39 -4.41
CA VAL A 65 -8.06 5.25 -5.51
C VAL A 65 -8.83 4.90 -6.78
N THR A 66 -9.25 5.92 -7.51
CA THR A 66 -9.85 5.77 -8.86
C THR A 66 -9.03 6.59 -9.84
N ARG A 67 -8.47 5.93 -10.86
CA ARG A 67 -7.80 6.63 -11.96
C ARG A 67 -8.84 7.07 -12.98
N ALA A 68 -8.82 8.37 -13.35
CA ALA A 68 -9.61 8.91 -14.43
C ALA A 68 -8.98 10.19 -14.96
N ALA A 69 -8.65 10.26 -16.25
CA ALA A 69 -8.19 11.51 -16.86
C ALA A 69 -9.23 12.63 -16.68
N ALA A 70 -8.80 13.88 -16.57
CA ALA A 70 -9.71 15.02 -16.42
C ALA A 70 -10.79 15.09 -17.52
N THR A 71 -10.41 14.74 -18.75
CA THR A 71 -11.33 14.62 -19.89
C THR A 71 -12.35 13.49 -19.72
N GLU A 72 -11.93 12.35 -19.16
CA GLU A 72 -12.85 11.24 -18.85
C GLU A 72 -13.83 11.63 -17.74
N VAL A 73 -13.33 12.26 -16.67
CA VAL A 73 -14.17 12.78 -15.59
C VAL A 73 -15.26 13.69 -16.17
N ALA A 74 -14.88 14.67 -16.97
CA ALA A 74 -15.84 15.57 -17.60
C ALA A 74 -16.87 14.82 -18.46
N ARG A 75 -16.42 13.87 -19.29
CA ARG A 75 -17.29 13.05 -20.14
C ARG A 75 -18.30 12.24 -19.32
N VAL A 76 -17.85 11.56 -18.26
CA VAL A 76 -18.72 10.74 -17.40
C VAL A 76 -19.79 11.62 -16.71
N TYR A 77 -19.39 12.79 -16.19
CA TYR A 77 -20.33 13.74 -15.59
C TYR A 77 -21.30 14.35 -16.60
N ALA A 78 -20.89 14.56 -17.85
CA ALA A 78 -21.77 15.05 -18.92
C ALA A 78 -22.83 14.00 -19.29
N GLN A 79 -22.51 12.72 -19.23
CA GLN A 79 -23.40 11.62 -19.55
C GLN A 79 -24.40 11.34 -18.41
N ASP A 80 -23.93 11.18 -17.18
CA ASP A 80 -24.75 10.90 -16.01
C ASP A 80 -24.08 11.42 -14.73
N ARG A 81 -24.59 12.53 -14.20
CA ARG A 81 -24.06 13.16 -12.99
C ARG A 81 -24.23 12.30 -11.74
N VAL A 82 -25.31 11.54 -11.66
CA VAL A 82 -25.60 10.73 -10.48
C VAL A 82 -24.68 9.53 -10.44
N ALA A 83 -24.52 8.84 -11.56
CA ALA A 83 -23.58 7.72 -11.67
C ALA A 83 -22.13 8.18 -11.49
N ALA A 84 -21.74 9.32 -12.07
CA ALA A 84 -20.43 9.93 -11.89
C ALA A 84 -20.16 10.27 -10.42
N GLY A 85 -21.11 10.91 -9.75
CA GLY A 85 -21.02 11.22 -8.33
C GLY A 85 -20.78 9.98 -7.49
N LYS A 86 -21.51 8.88 -7.73
CA LYS A 86 -21.31 7.59 -7.04
C LYS A 86 -19.94 6.98 -7.36
N ARG A 87 -19.47 7.07 -8.60
CA ARG A 87 -18.19 6.52 -9.05
C ARG A 87 -17.00 7.16 -8.33
N TYR A 88 -17.06 8.46 -8.10
CA TYR A 88 -15.93 9.22 -7.53
C TYR A 88 -16.09 9.57 -6.05
N ALA A 89 -17.29 9.40 -5.47
CA ALA A 89 -17.53 9.70 -4.06
C ALA A 89 -16.63 8.88 -3.13
N ASN A 90 -16.12 9.53 -2.09
CA ASN A 90 -15.29 8.92 -1.04
C ASN A 90 -14.02 8.21 -1.57
N ARG A 91 -13.56 8.58 -2.77
CA ARG A 91 -12.34 8.04 -3.37
C ARG A 91 -11.34 9.15 -3.63
N LEU A 92 -10.08 8.80 -3.55
CA LEU A 92 -9.01 9.62 -4.12
C LEU A 92 -9.05 9.44 -5.64
N VAL A 93 -9.29 10.52 -6.38
CA VAL A 93 -9.31 10.49 -7.85
C VAL A 93 -7.93 10.89 -8.36
N LEU A 94 -7.19 9.93 -8.91
CA LEU A 94 -5.91 10.16 -9.56
C LEU A 94 -6.18 10.64 -11.00
N MET A 95 -5.93 11.92 -11.23
CA MET A 95 -6.41 12.64 -12.39
C MET A 95 -5.26 13.23 -13.21
N PRO A 96 -4.75 12.49 -14.21
CA PRO A 96 -3.84 13.06 -15.21
C PRO A 96 -4.61 13.99 -16.13
N GLY A 97 -3.95 15.08 -16.56
CA GLY A 97 -4.50 16.05 -17.48
C GLY A 97 -3.54 17.16 -17.81
N ARG A 98 -3.99 18.09 -18.69
CA ARG A 98 -3.23 19.31 -19.05
C ARG A 98 -3.85 20.52 -18.36
N VAL A 99 -3.02 21.45 -17.94
CA VAL A 99 -3.42 22.71 -17.33
C VAL A 99 -4.03 23.62 -18.40
N ALA A 100 -5.23 24.13 -18.19
CA ALA A 100 -5.79 25.23 -18.96
C ALA A 100 -5.40 26.58 -18.34
N SER A 101 -5.56 26.68 -17.01
CA SER A 101 -5.16 27.84 -16.22
C SER A 101 -4.92 27.47 -14.77
N ALA A 102 -4.09 28.23 -14.09
CA ALA A 102 -3.92 28.18 -12.64
C ALA A 102 -4.00 29.60 -12.09
N VAL A 103 -4.80 29.80 -11.05
CA VAL A 103 -5.02 31.11 -10.44
C VAL A 103 -4.86 30.98 -8.92
N GLN A 104 -4.15 31.93 -8.34
CA GLN A 104 -4.08 32.11 -6.90
C GLN A 104 -5.05 33.25 -6.51
N ASP A 105 -5.92 33.02 -5.56
CA ASP A 105 -6.82 34.05 -5.04
C ASP A 105 -6.15 34.91 -3.94
N GLU A 106 -6.87 35.92 -3.47
CA GLU A 106 -6.38 36.86 -2.45
C GLU A 106 -6.05 36.17 -1.12
N THR A 107 -6.63 35.00 -0.84
CA THR A 107 -6.34 34.18 0.35
C THR A 107 -5.11 33.29 0.15
N GLY A 108 -4.50 33.31 -1.03
CA GLY A 108 -3.39 32.46 -1.41
C GLY A 108 -3.80 31.05 -1.82
N THR A 109 -5.11 30.75 -1.93
CA THR A 109 -5.59 29.45 -2.41
C THR A 109 -5.31 29.30 -3.90
N VAL A 110 -4.66 28.20 -4.29
CA VAL A 110 -4.39 27.91 -5.71
C VAL A 110 -5.48 27.00 -6.25
N SER A 111 -6.11 27.46 -7.33
CA SER A 111 -7.10 26.69 -8.10
C SER A 111 -6.59 26.50 -9.52
N MET A 112 -6.72 25.28 -10.03
CA MET A 112 -6.33 24.91 -11.38
C MET A 112 -7.56 24.44 -12.17
N VAL A 113 -7.61 24.76 -13.46
CA VAL A 113 -8.59 24.24 -14.40
C VAL A 113 -7.88 23.34 -15.41
N PHE A 114 -8.44 22.16 -15.64
CA PHE A 114 -7.93 21.25 -16.66
C PHE A 114 -8.43 21.64 -18.06
N ALA A 115 -7.54 21.47 -19.04
CA ALA A 115 -7.83 21.67 -20.46
C ALA A 115 -8.65 20.50 -21.05
N ASP A 116 -9.22 20.73 -22.23
CA ASP A 116 -9.89 19.74 -23.08
C ASP A 116 -11.09 19.02 -22.42
N THR A 117 -11.71 19.63 -21.44
CA THR A 117 -12.84 19.07 -20.69
C THR A 117 -14.22 19.38 -21.31
N GLY A 118 -14.25 19.92 -22.54
CA GLY A 118 -15.47 20.24 -23.29
C GLY A 118 -16.30 21.35 -22.64
N SER A 119 -17.61 21.14 -22.49
CA SER A 119 -18.53 22.13 -21.92
C SER A 119 -18.50 22.19 -20.38
N LEU A 120 -17.85 21.22 -19.72
CA LEU A 120 -17.67 21.18 -18.28
C LEU A 120 -16.27 21.69 -17.90
N GLN A 121 -16.17 22.36 -16.76
CA GLN A 121 -14.88 22.78 -16.22
C GLN A 121 -14.50 21.85 -15.06
N VAL A 122 -13.39 21.14 -15.19
CA VAL A 122 -12.81 20.36 -14.10
C VAL A 122 -11.83 21.25 -13.35
N ARG A 123 -12.19 21.62 -12.12
CA ARG A 123 -11.42 22.49 -11.24
C ARG A 123 -10.82 21.68 -10.11
N ALA A 124 -9.54 21.88 -9.86
CA ALA A 124 -8.79 21.30 -8.76
C ALA A 124 -8.33 22.41 -7.80
N ARG A 125 -8.76 22.35 -6.55
CA ARG A 125 -8.23 23.18 -5.48
C ARG A 125 -7.01 22.48 -4.87
N ILE A 126 -5.86 23.11 -5.00
CA ILE A 126 -4.60 22.55 -4.49
C ILE A 126 -4.57 22.69 -2.97
N ALA A 127 -4.18 21.61 -2.29
CA ALA A 127 -4.03 21.59 -0.85
C ALA A 127 -2.94 22.55 -0.38
N ASP A 128 -3.12 23.15 0.79
CA ASP A 128 -2.22 24.19 1.30
C ASP A 128 -0.80 23.68 1.58
N ASP A 129 -0.66 22.40 1.91
CA ASP A 129 0.61 21.73 2.17
C ASP A 129 1.21 21.02 0.94
N SER A 130 0.54 21.09 -0.23
CA SER A 130 1.07 20.48 -1.46
C SER A 130 2.23 21.24 -2.04
N ALA A 131 3.25 20.53 -2.51
CA ALA A 131 4.39 21.09 -3.26
C ALA A 131 3.96 21.74 -4.59
N VAL A 132 2.84 21.28 -5.18
CA VAL A 132 2.26 21.87 -6.41
C VAL A 132 1.95 23.34 -6.22
N ARG A 133 1.54 23.77 -5.02
CA ARG A 133 1.26 25.18 -4.71
C ARG A 133 2.44 26.12 -4.94
N ARG A 134 3.66 25.60 -4.78
CA ARG A 134 4.90 26.38 -4.98
C ARG A 134 5.38 26.41 -6.43
N ARG A 135 4.74 25.63 -7.32
CA ARG A 135 5.06 25.60 -8.75
C ARG A 135 4.17 26.58 -9.51
N VAL A 136 4.78 27.28 -10.47
CA VAL A 136 4.02 28.02 -11.47
C VAL A 136 3.61 27.02 -12.55
N LEU A 137 2.33 26.64 -12.55
CA LEU A 137 1.77 25.72 -13.55
C LEU A 137 1.40 26.51 -14.80
N ALA A 138 2.10 26.26 -15.89
CA ALA A 138 1.84 26.93 -17.18
C ALA A 138 0.69 26.26 -17.94
N PRO A 139 -0.11 27.03 -18.70
CA PRO A 139 -1.08 26.45 -19.63
C PRO A 139 -0.39 25.46 -20.60
N GLY A 140 -1.04 24.32 -20.83
CA GLY A 140 -0.54 23.21 -21.63
C GLY A 140 0.39 22.24 -20.89
N GLU A 141 0.87 22.57 -19.70
CA GLU A 141 1.68 21.66 -18.89
C GLU A 141 0.88 20.41 -18.49
N SER A 142 1.49 19.24 -18.60
CA SER A 142 0.90 17.98 -18.11
C SER A 142 1.12 17.86 -16.61
N VAL A 143 0.05 17.49 -15.89
CA VAL A 143 0.07 17.28 -14.45
C VAL A 143 -0.78 16.08 -14.09
N THR A 144 -0.37 15.35 -13.05
CA THR A 144 -1.21 14.35 -12.40
C THR A 144 -1.52 14.82 -10.98
N LEU A 145 -2.80 15.03 -10.69
CA LEU A 145 -3.28 15.38 -9.36
C LEU A 145 -4.07 14.21 -8.76
N ALA A 146 -3.96 14.03 -7.47
CA ALA A 146 -4.80 13.15 -6.68
C ALA A 146 -5.69 14.03 -5.78
N CYS A 147 -6.99 13.98 -5.99
CA CYS A 147 -7.96 14.90 -5.42
C CYS A 147 -9.16 14.16 -4.82
N LYS A 148 -9.83 14.78 -3.85
CA LYS A 148 -11.15 14.34 -3.38
C LYS A 148 -12.24 14.99 -4.22
N ALA A 149 -13.21 14.20 -4.72
CA ALA A 149 -14.37 14.73 -5.40
C ALA A 149 -15.31 15.39 -4.39
N THR A 150 -15.78 16.60 -4.70
CA THR A 150 -16.79 17.33 -3.93
C THR A 150 -18.08 17.47 -4.70
N ALA A 151 -19.10 18.04 -4.06
CA ALA A 151 -20.38 18.30 -4.72
C ALA A 151 -20.17 19.25 -5.91
N SER A 152 -20.62 18.81 -7.09
CA SER A 152 -20.51 19.57 -8.33
C SER A 152 -21.77 20.40 -8.57
N ALA A 153 -21.62 21.67 -8.94
CA ALA A 153 -22.73 22.57 -9.25
C ALA A 153 -22.61 23.11 -10.67
N GLY A 154 -23.75 23.10 -11.41
CA GLY A 154 -23.82 23.66 -12.76
C GLY A 154 -22.82 23.02 -13.73
N LYS A 155 -21.95 23.82 -14.35
CA LYS A 155 -20.91 23.35 -15.29
C LYS A 155 -19.56 23.10 -14.60
N ASP A 156 -19.41 23.44 -13.31
CA ASP A 156 -18.19 23.28 -12.56
C ASP A 156 -18.16 21.94 -11.84
N LEU A 157 -17.15 21.14 -12.14
CA LEU A 157 -16.80 19.91 -11.42
C LEU A 157 -15.64 20.25 -10.48
N ARG A 158 -15.89 20.19 -9.18
CA ARG A 158 -14.91 20.62 -8.16
C ARG A 158 -14.26 19.43 -7.50
N PHE A 159 -12.97 19.53 -7.42
CA PHE A 159 -12.11 18.59 -6.72
C PHE A 159 -11.29 19.38 -5.71
N GLU A 160 -11.20 18.87 -4.50
CA GLU A 160 -10.51 19.54 -3.38
C GLU A 160 -9.42 18.67 -2.80
N ASP A 161 -8.60 19.25 -1.92
CA ASP A 161 -7.51 18.57 -1.25
C ASP A 161 -6.55 17.89 -2.26
N CYS A 162 -6.24 18.63 -3.33
CA CYS A 162 -5.44 18.11 -4.43
C CYS A 162 -3.95 18.19 -4.12
N HIS A 163 -3.28 17.05 -4.23
CA HIS A 163 -1.83 16.94 -4.18
C HIS A 163 -1.31 16.40 -5.51
N SER A 164 0.00 16.53 -5.77
CA SER A 164 0.56 15.79 -6.90
C SER A 164 0.37 14.28 -6.73
N GLY A 165 0.33 13.57 -7.86
CA GLY A 165 0.26 12.09 -7.81
C GLY A 165 1.42 11.53 -6.99
N GLN A 166 2.64 12.05 -7.18
CA GLN A 166 3.81 11.63 -6.41
C GLN A 166 3.63 11.80 -4.91
N GLU A 167 3.24 13.01 -4.42
CA GLU A 167 3.01 13.27 -3.00
C GLU A 167 1.95 12.33 -2.40
N SER A 168 0.90 12.06 -3.18
CA SER A 168 -0.17 11.16 -2.76
C SER A 168 0.31 9.71 -2.66
N GLY A 169 1.11 9.24 -3.62
CA GLY A 169 1.76 7.94 -3.57
C GLY A 169 2.67 7.80 -2.35
N GLU A 170 3.52 8.80 -2.10
CA GLU A 170 4.43 8.83 -0.94
C GLU A 170 3.66 8.74 0.40
N ARG A 171 2.56 9.49 0.55
CA ARG A 171 1.71 9.46 1.76
C ARG A 171 1.03 8.13 1.96
N ILE A 172 0.47 7.55 0.89
CA ILE A 172 -0.17 6.23 0.92
C ILE A 172 0.86 5.18 1.36
N TRP A 173 2.03 5.15 0.71
CA TRP A 173 3.06 4.17 1.04
C TRP A 173 3.70 4.38 2.40
N ALA A 174 3.80 5.61 2.89
CA ALA A 174 4.20 5.85 4.28
C ALA A 174 3.20 5.23 5.28
N GLY A 175 1.90 5.26 4.98
CA GLY A 175 0.87 4.58 5.75
C GLY A 175 0.99 3.06 5.72
N LEU A 176 1.10 2.49 4.51
CA LEU A 176 1.22 1.04 4.29
C LEU A 176 2.51 0.49 4.92
N ARG A 177 3.63 1.22 4.82
CA ARG A 177 4.91 0.85 5.47
C ARG A 177 4.75 0.73 6.99
N ARG A 178 4.11 1.72 7.63
CA ARG A 178 3.85 1.64 9.09
C ARG A 178 3.03 0.41 9.49
N GLN A 179 2.00 0.07 8.71
CA GLN A 179 1.18 -1.12 8.94
C GLN A 179 1.99 -2.41 8.75
N LEU A 180 2.83 -2.47 7.71
CA LEU A 180 3.70 -3.60 7.44
C LEU A 180 4.75 -3.77 8.54
N ASP A 181 5.35 -2.68 9.00
CA ASP A 181 6.31 -2.69 10.13
C ASP A 181 5.65 -3.15 11.43
N GLY A 182 4.39 -2.72 11.69
CA GLY A 182 3.58 -3.21 12.79
C GLY A 182 3.34 -4.72 12.70
N PHE A 183 2.93 -5.19 11.53
CA PHE A 183 2.75 -6.61 11.27
C PHE A 183 4.04 -7.42 11.53
N TYR A 184 5.19 -6.94 11.06
CA TYR A 184 6.47 -7.59 11.33
C TYR A 184 6.87 -7.61 12.81
N ARG A 185 6.38 -6.67 13.62
CA ARG A 185 6.52 -6.70 15.09
C ARG A 185 5.52 -7.64 15.79
N GLY A 186 4.62 -8.28 15.04
CA GLY A 186 3.59 -9.17 15.58
C GLY A 186 2.27 -8.46 15.92
N GLU A 187 2.07 -7.21 15.51
CA GLU A 187 0.80 -6.53 15.62
C GLU A 187 -0.19 -7.16 14.62
N ARG A 188 -1.45 -7.29 15.03
CA ARG A 188 -2.49 -7.84 14.14
C ARG A 188 -2.77 -6.85 13.01
N ALA A 189 -2.71 -7.35 11.77
CA ALA A 189 -3.12 -6.56 10.62
C ALA A 189 -4.65 -6.44 10.58
N GLU A 190 -5.15 -5.22 10.34
CA GLU A 190 -6.59 -4.96 10.17
C GLU A 190 -7.09 -5.42 8.80
N ASP A 191 -6.23 -5.36 7.78
CA ASP A 191 -6.53 -5.75 6.40
C ASP A 191 -5.61 -6.90 5.95
N VAL A 192 -6.20 -7.89 5.31
CA VAL A 192 -5.51 -9.03 4.70
C VAL A 192 -4.47 -8.63 3.65
N ALA A 193 -4.58 -7.45 3.07
CA ALA A 193 -3.61 -6.93 2.11
C ALA A 193 -2.20 -6.80 2.70
N ILE A 194 -2.06 -6.48 3.99
CA ILE A 194 -0.75 -6.34 4.65
C ILE A 194 -0.02 -7.68 4.78
N PRO A 195 -0.62 -8.76 5.35
CA PRO A 195 0.01 -10.09 5.33
C PRO A 195 0.30 -10.58 3.91
N THR A 196 -0.60 -10.30 2.94
CA THR A 196 -0.39 -10.65 1.53
C THR A 196 0.83 -9.93 0.94
N LEU A 197 0.99 -8.64 1.20
CA LEU A 197 2.17 -7.87 0.82
C LEU A 197 3.44 -8.47 1.42
N ALA A 198 3.43 -8.77 2.72
CA ALA A 198 4.57 -9.37 3.41
C ALA A 198 4.98 -10.71 2.77
N VAL A 199 4.01 -11.59 2.49
CA VAL A 199 4.25 -12.88 1.83
C VAL A 199 4.82 -12.68 0.43
N ASN A 200 4.26 -11.78 -0.37
CA ASN A 200 4.75 -11.48 -1.72
C ASN A 200 6.18 -10.94 -1.68
N VAL A 201 6.47 -9.96 -0.82
CA VAL A 201 7.82 -9.42 -0.64
C VAL A 201 8.81 -10.52 -0.27
N ALA A 202 8.43 -11.44 0.62
CA ALA A 202 9.29 -12.56 1.02
C ALA A 202 9.50 -13.58 -0.11
N LEU A 203 8.48 -13.87 -0.91
CA LEU A 203 8.59 -14.77 -2.08
C LEU A 203 9.54 -14.18 -3.12
N TYR A 204 9.34 -12.92 -3.50
CA TYR A 204 10.21 -12.23 -4.45
C TYR A 204 11.63 -12.05 -3.93
N GLY A 205 11.79 -11.74 -2.63
CA GLY A 205 13.11 -11.62 -1.99
C GLY A 205 13.92 -12.91 -2.01
N GLN A 206 13.24 -14.08 -1.99
CA GLN A 206 13.90 -15.39 -2.12
C GLN A 206 14.21 -15.75 -3.58
N ALA A 207 13.39 -15.30 -4.52
CA ALA A 207 13.52 -15.65 -5.94
C ALA A 207 14.47 -14.73 -6.70
N LEU A 208 14.70 -13.51 -6.19
CA LEU A 208 15.55 -12.53 -6.86
C LEU A 208 17.02 -12.95 -6.81
N PRO A 209 17.70 -13.17 -7.94
CA PRO A 209 19.10 -13.57 -7.97
C PRO A 209 20.02 -12.55 -7.29
N ALA A 210 21.06 -13.00 -6.62
CA ALA A 210 22.03 -12.11 -5.96
C ALA A 210 22.73 -11.16 -6.95
N ASP A 211 22.88 -11.57 -8.20
CA ASP A 211 23.47 -10.80 -9.30
C ASP A 211 22.44 -10.07 -10.16
N SER A 212 21.19 -9.92 -9.67
CA SER A 212 20.09 -9.24 -10.35
C SER A 212 20.40 -7.81 -10.82
N GLY A 213 21.41 -7.18 -10.22
CA GLY A 213 21.73 -5.77 -10.44
C GLY A 213 20.84 -4.78 -9.68
N CYS A 214 19.82 -5.28 -8.94
CA CYS A 214 18.95 -4.43 -8.13
C CYS A 214 19.69 -3.90 -6.88
N PRO A 215 19.41 -2.65 -6.47
CA PRO A 215 18.72 -1.58 -7.19
C PRO A 215 19.65 -0.79 -8.14
N GLY A 216 20.95 -1.08 -8.15
CA GLY A 216 21.97 -0.23 -8.79
C GLY A 216 21.94 -0.19 -10.33
N ASN A 217 21.33 -1.17 -11.00
CA ASN A 217 21.21 -1.22 -12.44
C ASN A 217 19.77 -1.55 -12.84
N ALA A 218 19.01 -0.53 -13.25
CA ALA A 218 17.58 -0.63 -13.56
C ALA A 218 17.27 -1.64 -14.67
N GLN A 219 18.08 -1.73 -15.72
CA GLN A 219 17.87 -2.66 -16.83
C GLN A 219 18.06 -4.12 -16.39
N ARG A 220 19.15 -4.42 -15.69
CA ARG A 220 19.39 -5.77 -15.14
C ARG A 220 18.36 -6.15 -14.11
N CYS A 221 18.03 -5.22 -13.22
CA CYS A 221 17.00 -5.42 -12.23
C CYS A 221 15.64 -5.75 -12.86
N GLY A 222 15.20 -4.97 -13.86
CA GLY A 222 13.96 -5.23 -14.60
C GLY A 222 13.97 -6.60 -15.29
N ALA A 223 15.07 -6.98 -15.93
CA ALA A 223 15.21 -8.29 -16.56
C ALA A 223 15.13 -9.43 -15.52
N ALA A 224 15.83 -9.30 -14.40
CA ALA A 224 15.78 -10.27 -13.30
C ALA A 224 14.36 -10.41 -12.74
N TRP A 225 13.66 -9.29 -12.53
CA TRP A 225 12.28 -9.29 -12.07
C TRP A 225 11.32 -10.00 -13.01
N GLN A 226 11.45 -9.75 -14.32
CA GLN A 226 10.63 -10.39 -15.36
C GLN A 226 10.91 -11.89 -15.49
N SER A 227 12.09 -12.35 -15.11
CA SER A 227 12.45 -13.77 -15.13
C SER A 227 11.87 -14.59 -13.99
N ILE A 228 11.35 -13.94 -12.95
CA ILE A 228 10.73 -14.62 -11.81
C ILE A 228 9.39 -15.19 -12.27
N GLY A 229 9.33 -16.51 -12.35
CA GLY A 229 8.12 -17.25 -12.70
C GLY A 229 7.09 -17.32 -11.56
N PRO A 230 5.96 -17.99 -11.79
CA PRO A 230 4.96 -18.20 -10.75
C PRO A 230 5.55 -19.03 -9.59
N PHE A 231 5.16 -18.68 -8.38
CA PHE A 231 5.61 -19.36 -7.18
C PHE A 231 4.88 -20.69 -6.99
N SER A 232 5.62 -21.72 -6.59
CA SER A 232 5.06 -23.03 -6.26
C SER A 232 4.36 -23.01 -4.88
N GLY A 233 3.46 -23.96 -4.66
CA GLY A 233 2.83 -24.15 -3.34
C GLY A 233 3.84 -24.47 -2.23
N SER A 234 4.97 -25.11 -2.55
CA SER A 234 6.04 -25.37 -1.58
C SER A 234 6.77 -24.11 -1.15
N GLN A 235 7.07 -23.20 -2.08
CA GLN A 235 7.67 -21.89 -1.76
C GLN A 235 6.74 -21.06 -0.87
N LEU A 236 5.46 -20.99 -1.23
CA LEU A 236 4.46 -20.31 -0.42
C LEU A 236 4.37 -20.90 0.99
N LYS A 237 4.31 -22.23 1.11
CA LYS A 237 4.29 -22.94 2.41
C LYS A 237 5.55 -22.63 3.23
N ALA A 238 6.72 -22.57 2.61
CA ALA A 238 7.98 -22.25 3.31
C ALA A 238 7.95 -20.83 3.90
N VAL A 239 7.47 -19.84 3.13
CA VAL A 239 7.34 -18.44 3.60
C VAL A 239 6.33 -18.32 4.73
N THR A 240 5.12 -18.86 4.56
CA THR A 240 4.06 -18.80 5.59
C THR A 240 4.49 -19.50 6.87
N SER A 241 5.13 -20.68 6.78
CA SER A 241 5.66 -21.38 7.96
C SER A 241 6.75 -20.58 8.69
N ARG A 242 7.60 -19.83 7.96
CA ARG A 242 8.61 -18.96 8.57
C ARG A 242 7.95 -17.81 9.35
N PHE A 243 6.91 -17.19 8.80
CA PHE A 243 6.16 -16.12 9.48
C PHE A 243 5.43 -16.64 10.72
N GLN A 244 4.76 -17.78 10.63
CA GLN A 244 4.09 -18.42 11.78
C GLN A 244 5.08 -18.78 12.89
N LYS A 245 6.27 -19.28 12.55
CA LYS A 245 7.33 -19.55 13.54
C LYS A 245 7.83 -18.29 14.25
N SER A 246 7.74 -17.14 13.57
CA SER A 246 8.03 -15.81 14.13
C SER A 246 6.84 -15.20 14.89
N GLY A 247 5.75 -15.92 15.05
CA GLY A 247 4.57 -15.48 15.79
C GLY A 247 3.68 -14.49 15.03
N LEU A 248 3.85 -14.34 13.71
CA LEU A 248 2.98 -13.47 12.92
C LEU A 248 1.63 -14.12 12.65
N ASP A 249 0.55 -13.33 12.73
CA ASP A 249 -0.82 -13.76 12.47
C ASP A 249 -1.13 -13.76 10.97
N LEU A 250 -1.33 -14.96 10.41
CA LEU A 250 -1.67 -15.18 9.00
C LEU A 250 -3.10 -15.70 8.80
N HIS A 251 -3.96 -15.71 9.82
CA HIS A 251 -5.29 -16.32 9.73
C HIS A 251 -6.09 -15.83 8.52
N HIS A 252 -6.19 -14.54 8.31
CA HIS A 252 -6.91 -13.97 7.16
C HIS A 252 -6.32 -14.37 5.80
N PHE A 253 -5.00 -14.59 5.73
CA PHE A 253 -4.34 -15.03 4.50
C PHE A 253 -4.65 -16.50 4.19
N GLU A 254 -4.79 -17.35 5.20
CA GLU A 254 -5.12 -18.76 5.04
C GLU A 254 -6.59 -18.96 4.65
N ASP A 255 -7.51 -18.20 5.22
CA ASP A 255 -8.94 -18.24 4.90
C ASP A 255 -9.21 -17.90 3.42
N MET A 256 -8.53 -16.90 2.88
CA MET A 256 -8.65 -16.55 1.45
C MET A 256 -8.14 -17.66 0.52
N ARG A 257 -7.11 -18.40 0.91
CA ARG A 257 -6.61 -19.52 0.11
C ARG A 257 -7.62 -20.67 0.04
N GLN A 258 -8.36 -20.91 1.12
CA GLN A 258 -9.36 -21.98 1.17
C GLN A 258 -10.61 -21.64 0.35
N SER A 259 -10.95 -20.34 0.24
CA SER A 259 -12.12 -19.90 -0.54
C SER A 259 -11.86 -19.84 -2.06
N ASN A 260 -10.61 -19.93 -2.51
CA ASN A 260 -10.22 -19.87 -3.93
C ASN A 260 -9.81 -21.23 -4.52
N ASN A 261 -9.91 -22.32 -3.75
CA ASN A 261 -9.74 -23.70 -4.18
C ASN A 261 -11.10 -24.42 -4.21
#